data_b8edcd6f6b50dcfe8a58a7fb92494422
#
_entry.id   b8edcd6f6b50dcfe8a58a7fb92494422
#
_cell.length_a   1.000
_cell.length_b   1.000
_cell.length_c   1.000
_cell.angle_alpha   90.00
_cell.angle_beta   90.00
_cell.angle_gamma   90.00
#
_symmetry.space_group_name_H-M   'P 1'
#
loop_
_entity.id
_entity.type
_entity.pdbx_description
1 polymer ?
#
loop_
_entity_poly.entity_id
_entity_poly.type
_entity_poly.pdbx_seq_one_letter_code
_entity_poly.pdbx_strand_id
1 'polypeptide(L)'
;LLRADERERWTRILGEIAAHPDRLAQRRWQVSRAIVATWRRAGVPMMAGTDAPMPEVYPGFSLLDELERLVDAGLTPREALRTATLAPARFLGLEATSGTVAPGRRADLVLLAADPTRDIRNTRRIDAVLLGGRVLRRADLDALLQPPAMAARRTPR
;
A
#
# COMPACT_ATOMS: atom_id res chain seq x y z
N LEU A 1 6.41 0.35 13.28
CA LEU A 1 7.87 0.23 13.27
C LEU A 1 8.24 -1.15 13.80
N LEU A 2 9.01 -1.93 13.04
CA LEU A 2 9.44 -3.27 13.43
C LEU A 2 10.30 -3.20 14.70
N ARG A 3 10.16 -4.18 15.58
CA ARG A 3 11.01 -4.36 16.77
C ARG A 3 12.46 -4.64 16.32
N ALA A 4 13.42 -4.44 17.21
CA ALA A 4 14.84 -4.59 16.87
C ALA A 4 15.20 -6.02 16.43
N ASP A 5 14.63 -7.02 17.12
CA ASP A 5 14.78 -8.44 16.81
C ASP A 5 14.17 -8.82 15.45
N GLU A 6 13.04 -8.21 15.10
CA GLU A 6 12.42 -8.37 13.80
C GLU A 6 13.27 -7.77 12.68
N ARG A 7 13.82 -6.55 12.89
CA ARG A 7 14.72 -5.92 11.91
C ARG A 7 15.95 -6.75 11.63
N GLU A 8 16.59 -7.28 12.67
CA GLU A 8 17.78 -8.13 12.52
C GLU A 8 17.45 -9.41 11.76
N ARG A 9 16.35 -10.06 12.11
CA ARG A 9 15.85 -11.26 11.40
C ARG A 9 15.60 -10.94 9.91
N TRP A 10 14.93 -9.81 9.62
CA TRP A 10 14.64 -9.41 8.25
C TRP A 10 15.89 -9.05 7.46
N THR A 11 16.83 -8.31 8.05
CA THR A 11 18.11 -7.98 7.40
C THR A 11 18.87 -9.24 6.99
N ARG A 12 18.88 -10.26 7.84
CA ARG A 12 19.52 -11.56 7.51
C ARG A 12 18.80 -12.25 6.36
N ILE A 13 17.46 -12.37 6.41
CA ILE A 13 16.68 -13.03 5.34
C ILE A 13 16.87 -12.29 4.00
N LEU A 14 16.84 -10.97 4.02
CA LEU A 14 17.04 -10.16 2.81
C LEU A 14 18.47 -10.30 2.26
N GLY A 15 19.47 -10.41 3.13
CA GLY A 15 20.84 -10.68 2.74
C GLY A 15 20.99 -12.05 2.06
N GLU A 16 20.33 -13.06 2.57
CA GLU A 16 20.30 -14.42 1.96
C GLU A 16 19.59 -14.40 0.60
N ILE A 17 18.47 -13.69 0.47
CA ILE A 17 17.74 -13.54 -0.81
C ILE A 17 18.59 -12.77 -1.83
N ALA A 18 19.25 -11.69 -1.41
CA ALA A 18 20.09 -10.86 -2.28
C ALA A 18 21.35 -11.59 -2.77
N ALA A 19 21.91 -12.49 -1.95
CA ALA A 19 23.06 -13.31 -2.31
C ALA A 19 22.75 -14.34 -3.40
N HIS A 20 21.46 -14.68 -3.58
CA HIS A 20 20.98 -15.63 -4.58
C HIS A 20 19.91 -14.98 -5.46
N PRO A 21 20.29 -14.04 -6.36
CA PRO A 21 19.33 -13.36 -7.24
C PRO A 21 18.61 -14.41 -8.10
N ASP A 22 17.38 -14.68 -7.72
CA ASP A 22 16.61 -15.82 -8.22
C ASP A 22 16.08 -15.51 -9.62
N ARG A 23 16.63 -16.14 -10.65
CA ARG A 23 16.05 -16.19 -11.99
C ARG A 23 14.60 -16.68 -11.95
N LEU A 24 14.22 -17.48 -10.95
CA LEU A 24 12.86 -17.90 -10.69
C LEU A 24 11.97 -16.73 -10.24
N ALA A 25 12.46 -15.75 -9.46
CA ALA A 25 11.69 -14.59 -9.04
C ALA A 25 11.26 -13.75 -10.26
N GLN A 26 12.15 -13.53 -11.21
CA GLN A 26 11.81 -12.84 -12.46
C GLN A 26 10.78 -13.61 -13.28
N ARG A 27 10.93 -14.92 -13.40
CA ARG A 27 9.94 -15.75 -14.12
C ARG A 27 8.60 -15.76 -13.40
N ARG A 28 8.59 -15.88 -12.07
CA ARG A 28 7.37 -15.79 -11.25
C ARG A 28 6.67 -14.44 -11.48
N TRP A 29 7.42 -13.35 -11.47
CA TRP A 29 6.86 -12.02 -11.74
C TRP A 29 6.25 -11.93 -13.15
N GLN A 30 6.92 -12.43 -14.17
CA GLN A 30 6.38 -12.46 -15.53
C GLN A 30 5.09 -13.28 -15.62
N VAL A 31 5.05 -14.46 -14.97
CA VAL A 31 3.85 -15.30 -14.90
C VAL A 31 2.72 -14.59 -14.16
N SER A 32 3.00 -13.97 -13.00
CA SER A 32 2.00 -13.23 -12.22
C SER A 32 1.40 -12.07 -13.04
N ARG A 33 2.23 -11.31 -13.75
CA ARG A 33 1.78 -10.26 -14.67
C ARG A 33 0.85 -10.81 -15.74
N ALA A 34 1.20 -11.93 -16.37
CA ALA A 34 0.40 -12.54 -17.41
C ALA A 34 -0.96 -13.03 -16.86
N ILE A 35 -0.98 -13.58 -15.64
CA ILE A 35 -2.21 -14.00 -14.96
C ILE A 35 -3.09 -12.79 -14.69
N VAL A 36 -2.57 -11.72 -14.08
CA VAL A 36 -3.32 -10.49 -13.77
C VAL A 36 -3.88 -9.87 -15.06
N ALA A 37 -3.07 -9.78 -16.11
CA ALA A 37 -3.52 -9.27 -17.41
C ALA A 37 -4.64 -10.14 -18.01
N THR A 38 -4.59 -11.45 -17.82
CA THR A 38 -5.64 -12.38 -18.28
C THR A 38 -6.92 -12.19 -17.49
N TRP A 39 -6.85 -12.11 -16.16
CA TRP A 39 -8.00 -11.85 -15.29
C TRP A 39 -8.66 -10.51 -15.61
N ARG A 40 -7.85 -9.47 -15.85
CA ARG A 40 -8.37 -8.17 -16.29
C ARG A 40 -9.19 -8.29 -17.58
N ARG A 41 -8.64 -8.96 -18.61
CA ARG A 41 -9.36 -9.16 -19.88
C ARG A 41 -10.65 -9.98 -19.73
N ALA A 42 -10.64 -10.94 -18.80
CA ALA A 42 -11.79 -11.76 -18.47
C ALA A 42 -12.82 -11.06 -17.56
N GLY A 43 -12.55 -9.82 -17.13
CA GLY A 43 -13.45 -9.08 -16.24
C GLY A 43 -13.52 -9.63 -14.80
N VAL A 44 -12.52 -10.42 -14.38
CA VAL A 44 -12.48 -10.98 -13.02
C VAL A 44 -12.32 -9.83 -12.02
N PRO A 45 -13.19 -9.72 -11.00
CA PRO A 45 -13.02 -8.73 -9.94
C PRO A 45 -11.71 -8.94 -9.18
N MET A 46 -10.94 -7.88 -9.01
CA MET A 46 -9.66 -7.90 -8.30
C MET A 46 -9.64 -6.89 -7.17
N MET A 47 -8.94 -7.24 -6.09
CA MET A 47 -8.64 -6.35 -4.97
C MET A 47 -7.13 -6.32 -4.75
N ALA A 48 -6.59 -5.15 -4.41
CA ALA A 48 -5.22 -5.03 -3.95
C ALA A 48 -5.08 -5.64 -2.56
N GLY A 49 -3.99 -6.38 -2.32
CA GLY A 49 -3.73 -7.04 -1.04
C GLY A 49 -2.24 -7.39 -0.91
N THR A 50 -1.54 -6.68 -0.03
CA THR A 50 -0.08 -6.76 0.12
C THR A 50 0.40 -7.94 0.94
N ASP A 51 -0.50 -8.63 1.64
CA ASP A 51 -0.17 -9.71 2.60
C ASP A 51 0.84 -9.26 3.69
N ALA A 52 0.73 -8.00 4.13
CA ALA A 52 1.56 -7.51 5.23
C ALA A 52 1.14 -8.17 6.57
N PRO A 53 2.11 -8.49 7.46
CA PRO A 53 3.54 -8.22 7.40
C PRO A 53 4.34 -9.41 6.83
N MET A 54 4.88 -9.22 5.66
CA MET A 54 5.85 -10.15 5.03
C MET A 54 7.20 -9.44 4.89
N PRO A 55 8.32 -10.17 4.62
CA PRO A 55 9.59 -9.52 4.28
C PRO A 55 9.42 -8.48 3.18
N GLU A 56 10.01 -7.29 3.38
CA GLU A 56 9.90 -6.15 2.47
C GLU A 56 8.49 -5.59 2.24
N VAL A 57 7.48 -6.09 2.97
CA VAL A 57 6.10 -5.61 2.88
C VAL A 57 5.75 -4.82 4.13
N TYR A 58 5.68 -3.50 3.99
CA TYR A 58 5.46 -2.56 5.09
C TYR A 58 4.03 -2.02 5.05
N PRO A 59 3.25 -2.15 6.14
CA PRO A 59 1.92 -1.56 6.22
C PRO A 59 1.93 -0.07 5.83
N GLY A 60 0.99 0.33 4.99
CA GLY A 60 0.85 1.70 4.51
C GLY A 60 1.74 2.07 3.31
N PHE A 61 2.92 1.48 3.17
CA PHE A 61 3.83 1.78 2.04
C PHE A 61 3.66 0.81 0.89
N SER A 62 3.64 -0.49 1.18
CA SER A 62 3.62 -1.53 0.13
C SER A 62 2.33 -1.57 -0.68
N LEU A 63 1.23 -1.00 -0.19
CA LEU A 63 0.02 -0.83 -0.99
C LEU A 63 0.29 0.06 -2.21
N LEU A 64 1.10 1.11 -2.06
CA LEU A 64 1.45 2.00 -3.18
C LEU A 64 2.32 1.26 -4.21
N ASP A 65 3.26 0.42 -3.75
CA ASP A 65 4.06 -0.46 -4.61
C ASP A 65 3.16 -1.44 -5.38
N GLU A 66 2.17 -2.00 -4.70
CA GLU A 66 1.23 -2.94 -5.31
C GLU A 66 0.39 -2.28 -6.40
N LEU A 67 -0.11 -1.06 -6.19
CA LEU A 67 -0.83 -0.31 -7.21
C LEU A 67 0.04 -0.08 -8.46
N GLU A 68 1.32 0.25 -8.29
CA GLU A 68 2.26 0.38 -9.40
C GLU A 68 2.44 -0.96 -10.14
N ARG A 69 2.61 -2.06 -9.39
CA ARG A 69 2.75 -3.41 -9.96
C ARG A 69 1.49 -3.86 -10.72
N LEU A 70 0.30 -3.48 -10.26
CA LEU A 70 -0.95 -3.76 -10.96
C LEU A 70 -1.02 -2.99 -12.29
N VAL A 71 -0.54 -1.74 -12.34
CA VAL A 71 -0.43 -0.98 -13.58
C VAL A 71 0.61 -1.62 -14.51
N ASP A 72 1.76 -2.04 -14.01
CA ASP A 72 2.77 -2.77 -14.77
C ASP A 72 2.25 -4.11 -15.31
N ALA A 73 1.27 -4.70 -14.63
CA ALA A 73 0.59 -5.92 -15.08
C ALA A 73 -0.53 -5.65 -16.10
N GLY A 74 -0.77 -4.38 -16.46
CA GLY A 74 -1.67 -3.98 -17.54
C GLY A 74 -2.99 -3.35 -17.10
N LEU A 75 -3.22 -3.09 -15.82
CA LEU A 75 -4.34 -2.27 -15.37
C LEU A 75 -4.09 -0.80 -15.74
N THR A 76 -5.15 -0.08 -16.03
CA THR A 76 -5.07 1.39 -16.04
C THR A 76 -4.89 1.92 -14.62
N PRO A 77 -4.30 3.11 -14.40
CA PRO A 77 -4.20 3.70 -13.07
C PRO A 77 -5.55 3.79 -12.33
N ARG A 78 -6.62 4.10 -13.06
CA ARG A 78 -7.99 4.14 -12.52
C ARG A 78 -8.47 2.75 -12.06
N GLU A 79 -8.19 1.70 -12.82
CA GLU A 79 -8.52 0.33 -12.43
C GLU A 79 -7.72 -0.08 -11.19
N ALA A 80 -6.41 0.22 -11.13
CA ALA A 80 -5.57 -0.06 -9.97
C ALA A 80 -6.09 0.65 -8.71
N LEU A 81 -6.44 1.94 -8.77
CA LEU A 81 -7.06 2.65 -7.65
C LEU A 81 -8.36 1.99 -7.18
N ARG A 82 -9.18 1.51 -8.09
CA ARG A 82 -10.44 0.82 -7.74
C ARG A 82 -10.20 -0.48 -6.98
N THR A 83 -9.10 -1.19 -7.24
CA THR A 83 -8.77 -2.42 -6.49
C THR A 83 -8.49 -2.15 -5.02
N ALA A 84 -8.04 -0.95 -4.65
CA ALA A 84 -7.76 -0.55 -3.26
C ALA A 84 -8.88 0.29 -2.61
N THR A 85 -9.95 0.59 -3.33
CA THR A 85 -11.02 1.49 -2.85
C THR A 85 -12.40 0.88 -3.00
N LEU A 86 -13.00 0.99 -4.18
CA LEU A 86 -14.37 0.55 -4.43
C LEU A 86 -14.52 -0.97 -4.42
N ALA A 87 -13.54 -1.72 -4.96
CA ALA A 87 -13.64 -3.17 -5.03
C ALA A 87 -13.69 -3.81 -3.62
N PRO A 88 -12.78 -3.49 -2.67
CA PRO A 88 -12.89 -4.00 -1.30
C PRO A 88 -14.15 -3.50 -0.58
N ALA A 89 -14.60 -2.27 -0.81
CA ALA A 89 -15.84 -1.77 -0.22
C ALA A 89 -17.05 -2.61 -0.67
N ARG A 90 -17.13 -2.96 -1.95
CA ARG A 90 -18.18 -3.85 -2.48
C ARG A 90 -18.09 -5.25 -1.91
N PHE A 91 -16.89 -5.83 -1.89
CA PHE A 91 -16.71 -7.18 -1.34
C PHE A 91 -17.15 -7.28 0.12
N LEU A 92 -16.93 -6.22 0.90
CA LEU A 92 -17.32 -6.13 2.32
C LEU A 92 -18.76 -5.63 2.54
N GLY A 93 -19.53 -5.30 1.48
CA GLY A 93 -20.88 -4.73 1.59
C GLY A 93 -20.90 -3.29 2.12
N LEU A 94 -19.79 -2.56 2.00
CA LEU A 94 -19.61 -1.20 2.52
C LEU A 94 -19.70 -0.11 1.45
N GLU A 95 -20.06 -0.44 0.22
CA GLU A 95 -20.08 0.52 -0.90
C GLU A 95 -21.08 1.67 -0.72
N ALA A 96 -22.07 1.51 0.14
CA ALA A 96 -23.00 2.60 0.47
C ALA A 96 -22.33 3.73 1.27
N THR A 97 -21.27 3.40 2.04
CA THR A 97 -20.62 4.34 2.96
C THR A 97 -19.16 4.63 2.64
N SER A 98 -18.51 3.79 1.84
CA SER A 98 -17.05 3.83 1.61
C SER A 98 -16.69 3.50 0.16
N GLY A 99 -15.42 3.67 -0.21
CA GLY A 99 -14.85 3.26 -1.49
C GLY A 99 -14.98 4.28 -2.62
N THR A 100 -15.77 5.34 -2.43
CA THR A 100 -15.89 6.45 -3.39
C THR A 100 -16.06 7.79 -2.67
N VAL A 101 -15.73 8.88 -3.34
CA VAL A 101 -15.95 10.24 -2.86
C VAL A 101 -17.33 10.69 -3.31
N ALA A 102 -18.27 10.80 -2.36
CA ALA A 102 -19.63 11.27 -2.62
C ALA A 102 -20.26 11.86 -1.34
N PRO A 103 -21.22 12.78 -1.44
CA PRO A 103 -21.97 13.29 -0.29
C PRO A 103 -22.59 12.15 0.52
N GLY A 104 -22.59 12.28 1.85
CA GLY A 104 -23.15 11.27 2.77
C GLY A 104 -22.26 10.04 3.04
N ARG A 105 -21.09 9.95 2.41
CA ARG A 105 -20.11 8.88 2.67
C ARG A 105 -19.11 9.27 3.75
N ARG A 106 -18.44 8.28 4.30
CA ARG A 106 -17.37 8.49 5.29
C ARG A 106 -16.27 9.36 4.70
N ALA A 107 -15.82 10.34 5.47
CA ALA A 107 -14.70 11.19 5.10
C ALA A 107 -13.36 10.53 5.45
N ASP A 108 -13.10 9.35 4.89
CA ASP A 108 -11.80 8.66 4.91
C ASP A 108 -11.18 8.86 3.53
N LEU A 109 -10.37 9.91 3.38
CA LEU A 109 -9.89 10.42 2.10
C LEU A 109 -8.39 10.66 2.13
N VAL A 110 -7.75 10.55 0.97
CA VAL A 110 -6.36 10.97 0.76
C VAL A 110 -6.34 12.10 -0.25
N LEU A 111 -5.79 13.25 0.13
CA LEU A 111 -5.54 14.38 -0.76
C LEU A 111 -4.12 14.22 -1.35
N LEU A 112 -4.04 14.26 -2.67
CA LEU A 112 -2.80 14.08 -3.42
C LEU A 112 -2.42 15.38 -4.14
N ALA A 113 -1.11 15.67 -4.22
CA ALA A 113 -0.57 16.84 -4.91
C ALA A 113 -0.64 16.71 -6.45
N ALA A 114 -0.95 15.53 -7.00
CA ALA A 114 -1.06 15.32 -8.43
C ALA A 114 -2.07 14.20 -8.75
N ASP A 115 -2.55 14.19 -9.98
CA ASP A 115 -3.59 13.27 -10.46
C ASP A 115 -3.06 11.83 -10.59
N PRO A 116 -3.50 10.89 -9.74
CA PRO A 116 -3.08 9.49 -9.78
C PRO A 116 -3.69 8.72 -10.96
N THR A 117 -4.69 9.27 -11.65
CA THR A 117 -5.28 8.62 -12.83
C THR A 117 -4.43 8.84 -14.08
N ARG A 118 -3.53 9.82 -14.08
CA ARG A 118 -2.54 10.05 -15.12
C ARG A 118 -1.27 9.23 -14.90
N ASP A 119 -0.85 9.14 -13.64
CA ASP A 119 0.31 8.36 -13.21
C ASP A 119 0.05 7.83 -11.80
N ILE A 120 0.01 6.50 -11.67
CA ILE A 120 -0.28 5.84 -10.39
C ILE A 120 0.75 6.19 -9.31
N ARG A 121 2.00 6.53 -9.67
CA ARG A 121 3.05 6.97 -8.73
C ARG A 121 2.68 8.26 -7.99
N ASN A 122 1.74 9.04 -8.51
CA ASN A 122 1.21 10.22 -7.82
C ASN A 122 0.46 9.88 -6.52
N THR A 123 0.09 8.63 -6.29
CA THR A 123 -0.44 8.15 -5.00
C THR A 123 0.55 8.37 -3.84
N ARG A 124 1.84 8.47 -4.13
CA ARG A 124 2.88 8.76 -3.11
C ARG A 124 2.96 10.24 -2.72
N ARG A 125 2.35 11.13 -3.50
CA ARG A 125 2.39 12.57 -3.29
C ARG A 125 1.26 13.02 -2.39
N ILE A 126 1.25 12.51 -1.15
CA ILE A 126 0.19 12.74 -0.16
C ILE A 126 0.40 14.11 0.50
N ASP A 127 -0.58 15.01 0.35
CA ASP A 127 -0.64 16.31 1.01
C ASP A 127 -1.37 16.26 2.35
N ALA A 128 -2.46 15.48 2.40
CA ALA A 128 -3.21 15.29 3.63
C ALA A 128 -3.98 13.96 3.62
N VAL A 129 -4.33 13.49 4.80
CA VAL A 129 -5.25 12.37 5.02
C VAL A 129 -6.40 12.84 5.89
N LEU A 130 -7.63 12.55 5.46
CA LEU A 130 -8.82 12.70 6.27
C LEU A 130 -9.20 11.32 6.79
N LEU A 131 -9.36 11.19 8.10
CA LEU A 131 -9.73 9.93 8.75
C LEU A 131 -10.76 10.20 9.83
N GLY A 132 -11.96 9.68 9.67
CA GLY A 132 -13.06 9.88 10.60
C GLY A 132 -13.38 11.37 10.83
N GLY A 133 -13.27 12.22 9.79
CA GLY A 133 -13.48 13.65 9.87
C GLY A 133 -12.30 14.48 10.42
N ARG A 134 -11.22 13.80 10.86
CA ARG A 134 -9.99 14.47 11.30
C ARG A 134 -9.05 14.69 10.10
N VAL A 135 -8.52 15.90 9.95
CA VAL A 135 -7.55 16.23 8.89
C VAL A 135 -6.14 16.08 9.47
N LEU A 136 -5.33 15.24 8.84
CA LEU A 136 -3.89 15.08 9.11
C LEU A 136 -3.14 15.69 7.92
N ARG A 137 -2.49 16.84 8.13
CA ARG A 137 -1.68 17.51 7.11
C ARG A 137 -0.29 16.87 7.02
N ARG A 138 0.50 17.28 6.03
CA ARG A 138 1.85 16.76 5.81
C ARG A 138 2.71 16.76 7.08
N ALA A 139 2.71 17.84 7.85
CA ALA A 139 3.49 17.93 9.10
C ALA A 139 3.03 16.89 10.15
N ASP A 140 1.71 16.62 10.26
CA ASP A 140 1.18 15.60 11.16
C ASP A 140 1.61 14.20 10.70
N LEU A 141 1.56 13.95 9.38
CA LEU A 141 1.97 12.69 8.78
C LEU A 141 3.47 12.44 8.98
N ASP A 142 4.30 13.47 8.80
CA ASP A 142 5.75 13.39 9.03
C ASP A 142 6.07 13.10 10.49
N ALA A 143 5.33 13.71 11.43
CA ALA A 143 5.47 13.44 12.86
C ALA A 143 5.14 11.98 13.22
N LEU A 144 4.12 11.37 12.56
CA LEU A 144 3.77 9.96 12.77
C LEU A 144 4.85 8.99 12.29
N LEU A 145 5.68 9.39 11.32
CA LEU A 145 6.78 8.58 10.79
C LEU A 145 8.06 8.67 11.62
N GLN A 146 8.14 9.64 12.53
CA GLN A 146 9.29 9.75 13.41
C GLN A 146 9.29 8.60 14.44
N PRO A 147 10.45 8.00 14.74
CA PRO A 147 10.54 7.04 15.82
C PRO A 147 10.06 7.72 17.12
N PRO A 148 9.28 7.02 17.98
CA PRO A 148 8.96 7.58 19.29
C PRO A 148 10.26 7.93 19.99
N ALA A 149 10.35 9.16 20.55
CA ALA A 149 11.49 9.54 21.37
C ALA A 149 11.70 8.42 22.40
N MET A 150 12.86 7.77 22.36
CA MET A 150 13.18 6.72 23.34
C MET A 150 13.07 7.38 24.71
N ALA A 151 12.03 7.05 25.46
CA ALA A 151 11.93 7.41 26.86
C ALA A 151 13.23 6.90 27.48
N ALA A 152 14.05 7.84 27.97
CA ALA A 152 15.31 7.52 28.64
C ALA A 152 15.00 6.44 29.68
N ARG A 153 15.58 5.25 29.51
CA ARG A 153 15.45 4.17 30.49
C ARG A 153 15.99 4.74 31.80
N ARG A 154 15.07 5.11 32.71
CA ARG A 154 15.45 5.36 34.11
C ARG A 154 15.97 4.02 34.62
N THR A 155 17.29 3.88 34.67
CA THR A 155 17.94 2.84 35.47
C THR A 155 17.47 3.01 36.90
N PRO A 156 16.81 2.00 37.50
CA PRO A 156 16.56 2.05 38.93
C PRO A 156 17.90 1.99 39.63
N ARG A 157 18.09 2.90 40.61
CA ARG A 157 19.22 2.83 41.58
C ARG A 157 19.00 1.68 42.55
#